data_a57785db951fccfd61ee1555062c4b40
#
_entry.id   a57785db951fccfd61ee1555062c4b40
#
_cell.length_a   1.000
_cell.length_b   1.000
_cell.length_c   1.000
_cell.angle_alpha   90.00
_cell.angle_beta   90.00
_cell.angle_gamma   90.00
#
_symmetry.space_group_name_H-M   'P 1'
#
loop_
_entity.id
_entity.type
_entity.pdbx_description
1 polymer ?
#
loop_
_entity_poly.entity_id
_entity_poly.type
_entity_poly.pdbx_seq_one_letter_code
_entity_poly.pdbx_strand_id
1 'polypeptide(L)'
;MRARRLVRRGHVVLVAAGALLVAWFLVLGPAFLGGPATYVRVSGDSMGPALHAGDLVVARAQSSYGPGDVVAFRPPRHNSGQSAVVLHRIVGGSAEDGFITQGDNNKTPDPWRVGEGDILGEMWFSVSGAGRLLAFLQSPLMSAGLASGFAVFLVLSGDEEEKRPRKGSPGKPPGAARRPWRPPGFTLWLLVAVALMVRR
;
A
#
# COMPACT_ATOMS: atom_id res chain seq x y z
N MET A 1 35.53 2.47 23.69
CA MET A 1 35.33 3.29 22.45
C MET A 1 34.52 2.60 21.34
N ARG A 2 34.61 1.25 21.15
CA ARG A 2 33.90 0.51 20.10
C ARG A 2 32.35 0.54 20.24
N ALA A 3 31.81 0.41 21.45
CA ALA A 3 30.36 0.41 21.69
C ALA A 3 29.66 1.72 21.28
N ARG A 4 30.27 2.88 21.59
CA ARG A 4 29.73 4.19 21.20
C ARG A 4 29.69 4.38 19.68
N ARG A 5 30.63 3.80 18.93
CA ARG A 5 30.65 3.86 17.46
C ARG A 5 29.58 2.98 16.85
N LEU A 6 29.27 1.82 17.42
CA LEU A 6 28.21 0.93 16.96
C LEU A 6 26.83 1.54 17.17
N VAL A 7 26.57 2.11 18.34
CA VAL A 7 25.32 2.81 18.64
C VAL A 7 25.10 4.00 17.68
N ARG A 8 26.15 4.81 17.44
CA ARG A 8 26.09 5.95 16.51
C ARG A 8 25.84 5.51 15.07
N ARG A 9 26.42 4.39 14.63
CA ARG A 9 26.15 3.81 13.29
C ARG A 9 24.70 3.34 13.17
N GLY A 10 24.16 2.69 14.21
CA GLY A 10 22.76 2.27 14.24
C GLY A 10 21.79 3.45 14.10
N HIS A 11 22.01 4.56 14.82
CA HIS A 11 21.18 5.76 14.69
C HIS A 11 21.27 6.39 13.30
N VAL A 12 22.45 6.46 12.70
CA VAL A 12 22.62 6.99 11.34
C VAL A 12 21.86 6.16 10.32
N VAL A 13 21.92 4.83 10.42
CA VAL A 13 21.17 3.92 9.53
C VAL A 13 19.66 4.10 9.70
N LEU A 14 19.17 4.20 10.95
CA LEU A 14 17.74 4.42 11.21
C LEU A 14 17.25 5.77 10.67
N VAL A 15 18.02 6.85 10.86
CA VAL A 15 17.69 8.17 10.32
C VAL A 15 17.69 8.16 8.80
N ALA A 16 18.69 7.54 8.17
CA ALA A 16 18.77 7.41 6.72
C ALA A 16 17.60 6.57 6.16
N ALA A 17 17.27 5.45 6.81
CA ALA A 17 16.13 4.63 6.42
C ALA A 17 14.80 5.39 6.57
N GLY A 18 14.62 6.13 7.64
CA GLY A 18 13.46 7.00 7.85
C GLY A 18 13.35 8.09 6.79
N ALA A 19 14.47 8.75 6.46
CA ALA A 19 14.49 9.78 5.41
C ALA A 19 14.16 9.20 4.03
N LEU A 20 14.68 8.00 3.70
CA LEU A 20 14.35 7.30 2.47
C LEU A 20 12.88 6.90 2.40
N LEU A 21 12.31 6.44 3.52
CA LEU A 21 10.89 6.08 3.60
C LEU A 21 9.99 7.30 3.42
N VAL A 22 10.33 8.42 4.02
CA VAL A 22 9.63 9.69 3.82
C VAL A 22 9.75 10.16 2.37
N ALA A 23 10.94 10.14 1.79
CA ALA A 23 11.15 10.50 0.38
C ALA A 23 10.35 9.60 -0.56
N TRP A 24 10.36 8.29 -0.30
CA TRP A 24 9.54 7.33 -1.05
C TRP A 24 8.05 7.67 -0.93
N PHE A 25 7.55 7.96 0.27
CA PHE A 25 6.14 8.30 0.48
C PHE A 25 5.74 9.60 -0.22
N LEU A 26 6.59 10.62 -0.20
CA LEU A 26 6.34 11.90 -0.88
C LEU A 26 6.30 11.75 -2.41
N VAL A 27 6.99 10.77 -2.96
CA VAL A 27 7.07 10.58 -4.42
C VAL A 27 6.11 9.50 -4.91
N LEU A 28 6.03 8.38 -4.21
CA LEU A 28 5.30 7.17 -4.59
C LEU A 28 4.22 6.77 -3.58
N GLY A 29 3.97 7.57 -2.55
CA GLY A 29 2.95 7.26 -1.55
C GLY A 29 1.58 7.09 -2.20
N PRO A 30 0.82 6.03 -1.82
CA PRO A 30 -0.49 5.78 -2.40
C PRO A 30 -1.50 6.87 -2.04
N ALA A 31 -2.34 7.25 -3.00
CA ALA A 31 -3.35 8.30 -2.82
C ALA A 31 -4.33 8.02 -1.66
N PHE A 32 -4.66 6.75 -1.41
CA PHE A 32 -5.55 6.36 -0.29
C PHE A 32 -4.91 6.57 1.10
N LEU A 33 -3.59 6.76 1.18
CA LEU A 33 -2.86 7.16 2.38
C LEU A 33 -2.48 8.65 2.38
N GLY A 34 -3.05 9.45 1.45
CA GLY A 34 -2.73 10.87 1.30
C GLY A 34 -1.47 11.17 0.49
N GLY A 35 -0.90 10.17 -0.18
CA GLY A 35 0.24 10.35 -1.08
C GLY A 35 -0.17 10.78 -2.50
N PRO A 36 0.79 11.12 -3.38
CA PRO A 36 0.50 11.67 -4.70
C PRO A 36 0.21 10.62 -5.78
N ALA A 37 0.36 9.33 -5.52
CA ALA A 37 0.33 8.30 -6.55
C ALA A 37 -0.95 7.44 -6.49
N THR A 38 -1.60 7.28 -7.63
CA THR A 38 -2.67 6.30 -7.85
C THR A 38 -2.11 5.09 -8.60
N TYR A 39 -2.33 3.90 -8.05
CA TYR A 39 -1.86 2.65 -8.62
C TYR A 39 -3.01 1.96 -9.33
N VAL A 40 -2.88 1.73 -10.64
CA VAL A 40 -3.89 1.10 -11.48
C VAL A 40 -3.33 -0.17 -12.09
N ARG A 41 -3.98 -1.30 -11.83
CA ARG A 41 -3.66 -2.56 -12.50
C ARG A 41 -4.42 -2.64 -13.81
N VAL A 42 -3.71 -2.77 -14.92
CA VAL A 42 -4.29 -2.98 -16.23
C VAL A 42 -4.91 -4.39 -16.29
N SER A 43 -6.19 -4.47 -16.61
CA SER A 43 -6.93 -5.74 -16.68
C SER A 43 -7.45 -6.10 -18.08
N GLY A 44 -7.40 -5.17 -19.03
CA GLY A 44 -7.82 -5.36 -20.40
C GLY A 44 -6.74 -5.01 -21.41
N ASP A 45 -7.02 -5.21 -22.69
CA ASP A 45 -6.10 -4.93 -23.80
C ASP A 45 -6.45 -3.64 -24.55
N SER A 46 -7.36 -2.80 -24.01
CA SER A 46 -7.81 -1.57 -24.67
C SER A 46 -6.70 -0.54 -24.90
N MET A 47 -5.59 -0.64 -24.16
CA MET A 47 -4.42 0.24 -24.29
C MET A 47 -3.22 -0.45 -25.01
N GLY A 48 -3.46 -1.59 -25.64
CA GLY A 48 -2.44 -2.25 -26.46
C GLY A 48 -2.06 -1.42 -27.69
N PRO A 49 -0.81 -1.50 -28.17
CA PRO A 49 0.31 -2.28 -27.63
C PRO A 49 1.08 -1.60 -26.50
N ALA A 50 0.73 -0.36 -26.12
CA ALA A 50 1.46 0.42 -25.12
C ALA A 50 1.39 -0.19 -23.71
N LEU A 51 0.25 -0.78 -23.33
CA LEU A 51 0.02 -1.43 -22.04
C LEU A 51 -0.68 -2.76 -22.24
N HIS A 52 -0.31 -3.74 -21.41
CA HIS A 52 -0.87 -5.10 -21.46
C HIS A 52 -1.55 -5.48 -20.14
N ALA A 53 -2.48 -6.42 -20.22
CA ALA A 53 -3.12 -6.98 -19.05
C ALA A 53 -2.08 -7.55 -18.05
N GLY A 54 -2.16 -7.08 -16.81
CA GLY A 54 -1.22 -7.41 -15.74
C GLY A 54 -0.11 -6.38 -15.51
N ASP A 55 -0.04 -5.33 -16.29
CA ASP A 55 0.84 -4.20 -16.01
C ASP A 55 0.33 -3.37 -14.82
N LEU A 56 1.24 -2.70 -14.14
CA LEU A 56 0.94 -1.75 -13.09
C LEU A 56 1.29 -0.34 -13.58
N VAL A 57 0.29 0.53 -13.62
CA VAL A 57 0.46 1.94 -13.95
C VAL A 57 0.48 2.75 -12.67
N VAL A 58 1.43 3.67 -12.57
CA VAL A 58 1.48 4.70 -11.54
C VAL A 58 1.03 6.01 -12.17
N ALA A 59 -0.11 6.52 -11.72
CA ALA A 59 -0.67 7.79 -12.17
C ALA A 59 -0.54 8.84 -11.07
N ARG A 60 -0.40 10.12 -11.48
CA ARG A 60 -0.31 11.28 -10.59
C ARG A 60 -1.27 12.36 -11.03
N ALA A 61 -1.91 13.02 -10.06
CA ALA A 61 -2.72 14.18 -10.34
C ALA A 61 -1.85 15.31 -10.94
N GLN A 62 -2.38 15.95 -11.99
CA GLN A 62 -1.78 17.11 -12.66
C GLN A 62 -2.65 18.34 -12.45
N SER A 63 -2.09 19.53 -12.73
CA SER A 63 -2.81 20.79 -12.67
C SER A 63 -3.72 21.03 -13.90
N SER A 64 -3.49 20.29 -14.98
CA SER A 64 -4.29 20.35 -16.22
C SER A 64 -4.07 19.08 -17.03
N TYR A 65 -5.04 18.73 -17.85
CA TYR A 65 -5.00 17.59 -18.75
C TYR A 65 -5.34 18.00 -20.16
N GLY A 66 -4.85 17.27 -21.17
CA GLY A 66 -5.06 17.58 -22.56
C GLY A 66 -5.00 16.39 -23.51
N PRO A 67 -5.28 16.58 -24.79
CA PRO A 67 -5.17 15.54 -25.81
C PRO A 67 -3.75 14.96 -25.86
N GLY A 68 -3.67 13.63 -25.83
CA GLY A 68 -2.40 12.87 -25.76
C GLY A 68 -2.14 12.24 -24.41
N ASP A 69 -2.64 12.80 -23.33
CA ASP A 69 -2.44 12.29 -21.97
C ASP A 69 -3.16 10.96 -21.76
N VAL A 70 -2.48 10.01 -21.16
CA VAL A 70 -3.09 8.75 -20.72
C VAL A 70 -3.53 8.93 -19.27
N VAL A 71 -4.83 8.90 -19.03
CA VAL A 71 -5.39 9.22 -17.73
C VAL A 71 -6.13 8.03 -17.11
N ALA A 72 -5.95 7.89 -15.80
CA ALA A 72 -6.76 7.01 -14.97
C ALA A 72 -7.96 7.80 -14.46
N PHE A 73 -9.18 7.32 -14.69
CA PHE A 73 -10.39 8.03 -14.32
C PHE A 73 -11.50 7.07 -13.87
N ARG A 74 -12.51 7.63 -13.21
CA ARG A 74 -13.76 6.93 -12.92
C ARG A 74 -14.78 7.35 -13.97
N PRO A 75 -15.28 6.40 -14.81
CA PRO A 75 -16.30 6.75 -15.80
C PRO A 75 -17.56 7.27 -15.10
N PRO A 76 -18.23 8.28 -15.67
CA PRO A 76 -19.50 8.75 -15.15
C PRO A 76 -20.45 7.57 -14.99
N ARG A 77 -21.21 7.53 -13.89
CA ARG A 77 -22.09 6.41 -13.53
C ARG A 77 -23.14 6.19 -14.63
N HIS A 78 -22.85 5.28 -15.53
CA HIS A 78 -23.83 4.73 -16.45
C HIS A 78 -24.26 3.36 -15.89
N ASN A 79 -25.42 3.29 -15.28
CA ASN A 79 -26.25 2.13 -14.88
C ASN A 79 -25.60 0.79 -14.48
N SER A 80 -24.30 0.64 -14.43
CA SER A 80 -23.64 -0.66 -14.18
C SER A 80 -23.04 -0.85 -12.78
N GLY A 81 -23.22 0.10 -11.86
CA GLY A 81 -22.81 -0.08 -10.45
C GLY A 81 -21.30 -0.31 -10.23
N GLN A 82 -20.49 -0.31 -11.28
CA GLN A 82 -19.06 -0.62 -11.19
C GLN A 82 -18.26 0.66 -10.98
N SER A 83 -17.63 0.78 -9.83
CA SER A 83 -16.61 1.80 -9.52
C SER A 83 -15.26 1.43 -10.15
N ALA A 84 -15.24 0.88 -11.37
CA ALA A 84 -14.03 0.48 -12.05
C ALA A 84 -13.25 1.73 -12.48
N VAL A 85 -11.94 1.73 -12.20
CA VAL A 85 -11.01 2.71 -12.76
C VAL A 85 -10.67 2.30 -14.18
N VAL A 86 -10.83 3.22 -15.13
CA VAL A 86 -10.49 3.06 -16.54
C VAL A 86 -9.21 3.83 -16.81
N LEU A 87 -8.36 3.30 -17.67
CA LEU A 87 -7.14 3.94 -18.13
C LEU A 87 -7.20 4.05 -19.65
N HIS A 88 -7.44 5.27 -20.17
CA HIS A 88 -7.49 5.54 -21.60
C HIS A 88 -6.79 6.87 -21.94
N ARG A 89 -6.60 7.12 -23.22
CA ARG A 89 -6.00 8.35 -23.71
C ARG A 89 -7.05 9.43 -23.97
N ILE A 90 -6.76 10.67 -23.61
CA ILE A 90 -7.55 11.84 -24.03
C ILE A 90 -7.30 12.07 -25.51
N VAL A 91 -8.37 12.05 -26.30
CA VAL A 91 -8.34 12.30 -27.75
C VAL A 91 -8.98 13.63 -28.13
N GLY A 92 -9.65 14.31 -27.19
CA GLY A 92 -10.28 15.61 -27.41
C GLY A 92 -11.08 16.09 -26.20
N GLY A 93 -11.84 17.16 -26.38
CA GLY A 93 -12.58 17.81 -25.32
C GLY A 93 -11.75 18.82 -24.53
N SER A 94 -12.31 19.32 -23.43
CA SER A 94 -11.68 20.31 -22.55
C SER A 94 -12.09 20.08 -21.10
N ALA A 95 -11.48 20.79 -20.17
CA ALA A 95 -11.87 20.75 -18.76
C ALA A 95 -13.32 21.25 -18.55
N GLU A 96 -13.76 22.22 -19.38
CA GLU A 96 -15.10 22.81 -19.30
C GLU A 96 -16.18 21.90 -19.87
N ASP A 97 -15.92 21.30 -21.07
CA ASP A 97 -16.89 20.49 -21.81
C ASP A 97 -16.81 18.99 -21.46
N GLY A 98 -15.83 18.59 -20.70
CA GLY A 98 -15.45 17.22 -20.43
C GLY A 98 -14.55 16.62 -21.53
N PHE A 99 -13.63 15.78 -21.13
CA PHE A 99 -12.67 15.13 -22.01
C PHE A 99 -13.30 13.94 -22.74
N ILE A 100 -12.91 13.75 -23.99
CA ILE A 100 -13.22 12.58 -24.82
C ILE A 100 -12.03 11.64 -24.68
N THR A 101 -12.27 10.42 -24.21
CA THR A 101 -11.25 9.40 -24.00
C THR A 101 -11.43 8.25 -24.98
N GLN A 102 -10.31 7.55 -25.26
CA GLN A 102 -10.31 6.37 -26.12
C GLN A 102 -9.15 5.45 -25.70
N GLY A 103 -9.40 4.15 -25.65
CA GLY A 103 -8.31 3.17 -25.54
C GLY A 103 -7.52 3.10 -26.84
N ASP A 104 -6.20 3.00 -26.75
CA ASP A 104 -5.30 2.99 -27.92
C ASP A 104 -5.63 1.84 -28.90
N ASN A 105 -6.16 0.74 -28.40
CA ASN A 105 -6.60 -0.41 -29.21
C ASN A 105 -8.12 -0.37 -29.58
N ASN A 106 -8.84 0.65 -29.18
CA ASN A 106 -10.26 0.76 -29.47
C ASN A 106 -10.48 1.47 -30.80
N LYS A 107 -11.50 1.04 -31.55
CA LYS A 107 -11.84 1.65 -32.85
C LYS A 107 -12.61 2.97 -32.71
N THR A 108 -13.27 3.18 -31.60
CA THR A 108 -14.14 4.34 -31.34
C THR A 108 -13.84 4.95 -29.99
N PRO A 109 -14.02 6.26 -29.84
CA PRO A 109 -13.98 6.91 -28.52
C PRO A 109 -14.99 6.32 -27.55
N ASP A 110 -14.74 6.53 -26.27
CA ASP A 110 -15.65 6.14 -25.21
C ASP A 110 -16.98 6.89 -25.33
N PRO A 111 -18.11 6.27 -24.94
CA PRO A 111 -19.43 6.87 -25.12
C PRO A 111 -19.78 7.97 -24.12
N TRP A 112 -18.88 8.29 -23.23
CA TRP A 112 -19.05 9.30 -22.17
C TRP A 112 -18.03 10.44 -22.31
N ARG A 113 -18.28 11.51 -21.56
CA ARG A 113 -17.30 12.57 -21.33
C ARG A 113 -16.81 12.50 -19.89
N VAL A 114 -15.52 12.65 -19.70
CA VAL A 114 -14.86 12.57 -18.40
C VAL A 114 -14.65 13.99 -17.89
N GLY A 115 -15.25 14.32 -16.75
CA GLY A 115 -14.97 15.56 -16.06
C GLY A 115 -13.58 15.57 -15.42
N GLU A 116 -12.99 16.75 -15.26
CA GLU A 116 -11.68 16.87 -14.63
C GLU A 116 -11.68 16.27 -13.22
N GLY A 117 -12.76 16.43 -12.45
CA GLY A 117 -12.93 15.85 -11.11
C GLY A 117 -13.03 14.32 -11.06
N ASP A 118 -13.30 13.67 -12.20
CA ASP A 118 -13.35 12.21 -12.31
C ASP A 118 -11.96 11.62 -12.60
N ILE A 119 -10.99 12.45 -13.01
CA ILE A 119 -9.63 12.04 -13.31
C ILE A 119 -8.85 11.83 -11.99
N LEU A 120 -8.28 10.65 -11.82
CA LEU A 120 -7.46 10.28 -10.67
C LEU A 120 -5.99 10.66 -10.86
N GLY A 121 -5.57 10.85 -12.12
CA GLY A 121 -4.23 11.27 -12.49
C GLY A 121 -3.83 10.81 -13.89
N GLU A 122 -2.77 11.42 -14.40
CA GLU A 122 -2.08 11.06 -15.63
C GLU A 122 -1.06 9.95 -15.38
N MET A 123 -0.90 9.04 -16.32
CA MET A 123 0.12 8.00 -16.27
C MET A 123 1.52 8.62 -16.26
N TRP A 124 2.22 8.43 -15.15
CA TRP A 124 3.61 8.85 -15.03
C TRP A 124 4.57 7.79 -15.58
N PHE A 125 4.38 6.54 -15.19
CA PHE A 125 5.09 5.38 -15.74
C PHE A 125 4.30 4.10 -15.52
N SER A 126 4.72 3.04 -16.23
CA SER A 126 4.19 1.69 -16.07
C SER A 126 5.30 0.68 -15.80
N VAL A 127 4.96 -0.40 -15.11
CA VAL A 127 5.87 -1.53 -14.85
C VAL A 127 5.19 -2.80 -15.35
N SER A 128 5.75 -3.37 -16.39
CA SER A 128 5.19 -4.58 -17.01
C SER A 128 5.17 -5.77 -16.05
N GLY A 129 4.02 -6.42 -15.97
CA GLY A 129 3.80 -7.60 -15.12
C GLY A 129 3.71 -7.32 -13.61
N ALA A 130 4.03 -6.10 -13.14
CA ALA A 130 4.03 -5.79 -11.70
C ALA A 130 2.62 -5.87 -11.09
N GLY A 131 1.57 -5.64 -11.87
CA GLY A 131 0.19 -5.82 -11.43
C GLY A 131 -0.15 -7.29 -11.13
N ARG A 132 0.45 -8.25 -11.86
CA ARG A 132 0.31 -9.69 -11.56
C ARG A 132 1.03 -10.06 -10.27
N LEU A 133 2.25 -9.55 -10.08
CA LEU A 133 3.01 -9.75 -8.84
C LEU A 133 2.24 -9.19 -7.64
N LEU A 134 1.70 -7.98 -7.77
CA LEU A 134 0.89 -7.36 -6.70
C LEU A 134 -0.34 -8.21 -6.38
N ALA A 135 -1.07 -8.69 -7.41
CA ALA A 135 -2.21 -9.57 -7.22
C ALA A 135 -1.84 -10.89 -6.53
N PHE A 136 -0.69 -11.47 -6.89
CA PHE A 136 -0.16 -12.67 -6.24
C PHE A 136 0.15 -12.44 -4.77
N LEU A 137 0.84 -11.33 -4.43
CA LEU A 137 1.16 -10.99 -3.05
C LEU A 137 -0.09 -10.70 -2.20
N GLN A 138 -1.15 -10.18 -2.82
CA GLN A 138 -2.44 -9.93 -2.17
C GLN A 138 -3.35 -11.17 -2.11
N SER A 139 -2.92 -12.29 -2.68
CA SER A 139 -3.73 -13.52 -2.64
C SER A 139 -3.90 -14.04 -1.21
N PRO A 140 -5.06 -14.64 -0.87
CA PRO A 140 -5.32 -15.18 0.47
C PRO A 140 -4.28 -16.21 0.92
N LEU A 141 -3.77 -17.02 -0.01
CA LEU A 141 -2.73 -18.02 0.26
C LEU A 141 -1.41 -17.38 0.70
N MET A 142 -0.97 -16.32 -0.01
CA MET A 142 0.27 -15.61 0.34
C MET A 142 0.11 -14.86 1.67
N SER A 143 -1.02 -14.19 1.88
CA SER A 143 -1.32 -13.49 3.13
C SER A 143 -1.34 -14.46 4.32
N ALA A 144 -1.97 -15.62 4.19
CA ALA A 144 -1.98 -16.66 5.21
C ALA A 144 -0.57 -17.24 5.46
N GLY A 145 0.20 -17.49 4.39
CA GLY A 145 1.58 -17.98 4.49
C GLY A 145 2.50 -17.00 5.22
N LEU A 146 2.42 -15.71 4.89
CA LEU A 146 3.20 -14.67 5.56
C LEU A 146 2.81 -14.52 7.04
N ALA A 147 1.51 -14.52 7.34
CA ALA A 147 1.02 -14.45 8.71
C ALA A 147 1.47 -15.66 9.55
N SER A 148 1.38 -16.87 8.97
CA SER A 148 1.83 -18.10 9.63
C SER A 148 3.34 -18.10 9.85
N GLY A 149 4.12 -17.72 8.84
CA GLY A 149 5.58 -17.61 8.95
C GLY A 149 6.01 -16.60 10.01
N PHE A 150 5.34 -15.45 10.08
CA PHE A 150 5.58 -14.44 11.10
C PHE A 150 5.23 -14.94 12.51
N ALA A 151 4.11 -15.66 12.67
CA ALA A 151 3.73 -16.26 13.94
C ALA A 151 4.77 -17.29 14.42
N VAL A 152 5.24 -18.17 13.53
CA VAL A 152 6.31 -19.12 13.83
C VAL A 152 7.60 -18.39 14.21
N PHE A 153 7.98 -17.35 13.47
CA PHE A 153 9.16 -16.53 13.80
C PHE A 153 9.06 -15.92 15.20
N LEU A 154 7.91 -15.36 15.58
CA LEU A 154 7.70 -14.79 16.92
C LEU A 154 7.83 -15.85 18.02
N VAL A 155 7.27 -17.06 17.81
CA VAL A 155 7.39 -18.17 18.76
C VAL A 155 8.83 -18.59 18.92
N LEU A 156 9.57 -18.76 17.82
CA LEU A 156 10.98 -19.18 17.87
C LEU A 156 11.91 -18.08 18.42
N SER A 157 11.57 -16.80 18.23
CA SER A 157 12.35 -15.67 18.74
C SER A 157 12.07 -15.37 20.22
N GLY A 158 10.99 -15.89 20.80
CA GLY A 158 10.57 -15.64 22.18
C GLY A 158 11.35 -16.42 23.25
N ASP A 159 12.16 -17.42 22.87
CA ASP A 159 12.76 -18.37 23.85
C ASP A 159 14.10 -17.93 24.46
N GLU A 160 14.62 -16.74 24.13
CA GLU A 160 15.94 -16.34 24.67
C GLU A 160 15.93 -15.60 26.03
N GLU A 161 14.77 -15.28 26.60
CA GLU A 161 14.73 -14.44 27.82
C GLU A 161 14.71 -15.22 29.16
N GLU A 162 14.63 -16.55 29.14
CA GLU A 162 14.46 -17.33 30.40
C GLU A 162 15.72 -18.01 30.93
N LYS A 163 16.92 -17.68 30.43
CA LYS A 163 18.20 -18.22 30.97
C LYS A 163 19.08 -17.19 31.67
N ARG A 164 18.51 -16.24 32.39
CA ARG A 164 19.30 -15.53 33.40
C ARG A 164 19.32 -16.34 34.70
N PRO A 165 20.47 -16.85 35.15
CA PRO A 165 20.57 -17.53 36.45
C PRO A 165 20.16 -16.53 37.55
N ARG A 166 19.09 -16.84 38.29
CA ARG A 166 18.74 -16.10 39.50
C ARG A 166 19.94 -16.11 40.46
N LYS A 167 20.71 -15.02 40.46
CA LYS A 167 21.60 -14.71 41.55
C LYS A 167 20.79 -14.72 42.84
N GLY A 168 21.18 -15.59 43.79
CA GLY A 168 20.47 -15.84 45.03
C GLY A 168 20.02 -14.55 45.73
N SER A 169 18.73 -14.46 45.95
CA SER A 169 18.10 -13.41 46.75
C SER A 169 18.24 -13.76 48.23
N PRO A 170 18.72 -12.85 49.10
CA PRO A 170 18.66 -13.04 50.55
C PRO A 170 17.20 -13.14 50.97
N GLY A 171 16.92 -14.02 51.95
CA GLY A 171 15.62 -14.46 52.39
C GLY A 171 14.61 -13.34 52.60
N LYS A 172 13.43 -13.58 52.06
CA LYS A 172 12.26 -12.72 52.17
C LYS A 172 11.58 -12.90 53.52
N PRO A 173 11.20 -11.81 54.23
CA PRO A 173 10.46 -11.91 55.49
C PRO A 173 9.06 -12.47 55.25
N PRO A 174 8.48 -13.28 56.16
CA PRO A 174 7.13 -13.82 56.03
C PRO A 174 6.10 -12.73 56.27
N GLY A 175 5.21 -12.48 55.29
CA GLY A 175 4.03 -11.64 55.55
C GLY A 175 3.53 -10.69 54.43
N ALA A 176 4.00 -10.78 53.19
CA ALA A 176 3.47 -9.91 52.11
C ALA A 176 2.33 -10.58 51.31
N ALA A 177 1.12 -10.04 51.41
CA ALA A 177 -0.06 -10.47 50.69
C ALA A 177 0.17 -10.47 49.17
N ARG A 178 -0.26 -11.55 48.51
CA ARG A 178 -0.20 -11.69 47.04
C ARG A 178 -1.10 -10.65 46.38
N ARG A 179 -0.57 -9.72 45.63
CA ARG A 179 -1.36 -8.88 44.71
C ARG A 179 -1.87 -9.75 43.56
N PRO A 180 -3.15 -9.62 43.17
CA PRO A 180 -3.69 -10.34 42.01
C PRO A 180 -2.97 -9.88 40.73
N TRP A 181 -2.58 -10.86 39.92
CA TRP A 181 -1.99 -10.65 38.59
C TRP A 181 -2.95 -9.86 37.69
N ARG A 182 -2.49 -8.74 37.11
CA ARG A 182 -3.20 -8.01 36.06
C ARG A 182 -2.46 -8.25 34.75
N PRO A 183 -3.12 -8.76 33.69
CA PRO A 183 -2.48 -8.89 32.38
C PRO A 183 -2.16 -7.51 31.83
N PRO A 184 -1.02 -7.32 31.16
CA PRO A 184 -0.70 -6.07 30.49
C PRO A 184 -1.71 -5.83 29.37
N GLY A 185 -2.34 -4.65 29.35
CA GLY A 185 -3.40 -4.26 28.40
C GLY A 185 -2.98 -4.20 26.91
N PHE A 186 -1.76 -4.59 26.60
CA PHE A 186 -1.21 -4.52 25.23
C PHE A 186 -1.71 -5.64 24.31
N THR A 187 -2.02 -6.83 24.86
CA THR A 187 -2.45 -7.98 24.04
C THR A 187 -3.88 -7.86 23.52
N LEU A 188 -4.74 -7.12 24.20
CA LEU A 188 -6.15 -6.96 23.78
C LEU A 188 -6.28 -6.04 22.57
N TRP A 189 -5.44 -5.01 22.45
CA TRP A 189 -5.46 -4.08 21.32
C TRP A 189 -4.98 -4.70 20.02
N LEU A 190 -4.03 -5.64 20.08
CA LEU A 190 -3.52 -6.33 18.89
C LEU A 190 -4.57 -7.26 18.29
N LEU A 191 -5.34 -7.96 19.11
CA LEU A 191 -6.42 -8.83 18.67
C LEU A 191 -7.60 -8.05 18.07
N VAL A 192 -7.91 -6.88 18.60
CA VAL A 192 -8.96 -5.99 18.05
C VAL A 192 -8.52 -5.40 16.70
N ALA A 193 -7.24 -5.02 16.53
CA ALA A 193 -6.72 -4.50 15.28
C ALA A 193 -6.75 -5.54 14.15
N VAL A 194 -6.40 -6.80 14.45
CA VAL A 194 -6.44 -7.91 13.48
C VAL A 194 -7.90 -8.26 13.12
N ALA A 195 -8.83 -8.23 14.08
CA ALA A 195 -10.25 -8.52 13.83
C ALA A 195 -10.94 -7.44 12.95
N LEU A 196 -10.49 -6.18 13.02
CA LEU A 196 -11.00 -5.08 12.20
C LEU A 196 -10.44 -5.10 10.76
N MET A 197 -9.28 -5.72 10.53
CA MET A 197 -8.68 -5.84 9.20
C MET A 197 -9.31 -6.95 8.34
N VAL A 198 -9.98 -7.92 8.95
CA VAL A 198 -10.61 -9.08 8.26
C VAL A 198 -12.05 -8.77 7.81
N ARG A 199 -12.63 -7.61 8.18
CA ARG A 199 -14.03 -7.24 7.89
C ARG A 199 -14.22 -6.18 6.80
N ARG A 200 -13.21 -5.99 5.92
CA ARG A 200 -13.40 -5.14 4.72
C ARG A 200 -13.03 -5.86 3.44
#